data_003503041c4fbbf707ff0b91173fb0c5
#
_entry.id   003503041c4fbbf707ff0b91173fb0c5
#
_cell.length_a   1.000
_cell.length_b   1.000
_cell.length_c   1.000
_cell.angle_alpha   90.00
_cell.angle_beta   90.00
_cell.angle_gamma   90.00
#
_symmetry.space_group_name_H-M   'P 1'
#
loop_
_entity.id
_entity.type
_entity.pdbx_description
1 polymer ?
#
loop_
_entity_poly.entity_id
_entity_poly.type
_entity_poly.pdbx_seq_one_letter_code
_entity_poly.pdbx_strand_id
1 'polypeptide(L)'
;MINGYLLWVDDDIEQLQAQRLFLESKGYDVVTVSNGPDAIDLCRERHFDLVLLDEQMPGLSGLETLQRIKVMHPTLPVVMVTKSEEEDIMNQAIGQKIADYLIKPVNPNQILLTLKKNIHREEIETEVTQTQYQQQFQQIAMQIMDCRTWQDWVEVYKKLVHWELELSSTDSSMTDMLRMQKEEANLGFAKFIKKNYLDWVAQLNPTTATGDRPILSPEIFKTKVFPLLSEGEKV
;
A
#
# COMPACT_ATOMS: atom_id res chain seq x y z
N MET A 1 -13.56 22.55 -4.46
CA MET A 1 -13.02 21.59 -3.48
C MET A 1 -11.53 21.81 -3.42
N ILE A 2 -10.92 21.91 -2.24
CA ILE A 2 -9.46 22.10 -2.10
C ILE A 2 -8.84 20.71 -2.15
N ASN A 3 -7.84 20.51 -3.02
CA ASN A 3 -7.16 19.23 -3.23
C ASN A 3 -5.99 18.99 -2.25
N GLY A 4 -5.63 19.99 -1.46
CA GLY A 4 -4.63 19.90 -0.39
C GLY A 4 -4.04 21.26 -0.03
N TYR A 5 -3.51 21.33 1.19
CA TYR A 5 -2.83 22.50 1.75
C TYR A 5 -1.31 22.28 1.68
N LEU A 6 -0.62 23.15 0.93
CA LEU A 6 0.80 23.04 0.66
C LEU A 6 1.57 24.15 1.36
N LEU A 7 2.72 23.83 1.93
CA LEU A 7 3.74 24.78 2.32
C LEU A 7 4.88 24.72 1.32
N TRP A 8 5.23 25.85 0.70
CA TRP A 8 6.40 25.94 -0.19
C TRP A 8 7.44 26.87 0.42
N VAL A 9 8.61 26.32 0.69
CA VAL A 9 9.74 27.00 1.36
C VAL A 9 10.87 27.14 0.35
N ASP A 10 11.19 28.35 -0.06
CA ASP A 10 12.23 28.63 -1.06
C ASP A 10 12.64 30.10 -0.94
N ASP A 11 13.93 30.41 -0.84
CA ASP A 11 14.42 31.76 -0.70
C ASP A 11 14.20 32.63 -1.98
N ASP A 12 14.09 31.96 -3.14
CA ASP A 12 13.75 32.55 -4.43
C ASP A 12 12.26 32.42 -4.78
N ILE A 13 11.35 32.28 -3.80
CA ILE A 13 9.94 31.99 -4.00
C ILE A 13 9.20 32.93 -4.96
N GLU A 14 9.65 34.19 -5.06
CA GLU A 14 9.06 35.13 -5.98
C GLU A 14 9.26 34.77 -7.46
N GLN A 15 10.31 34.04 -7.78
CA GLN A 15 10.58 33.53 -9.12
C GLN A 15 9.70 32.30 -9.48
N LEU A 16 9.06 31.70 -8.50
CA LEU A 16 8.23 30.49 -8.64
C LEU A 16 6.73 30.81 -8.74
N GLN A 17 6.36 32.07 -8.96
CA GLN A 17 4.94 32.47 -9.04
C GLN A 17 4.14 31.73 -10.12
N ALA A 18 4.75 31.44 -11.27
CA ALA A 18 4.06 30.73 -12.34
C ALA A 18 3.68 29.27 -11.91
N GLN A 19 4.58 28.60 -11.22
CA GLN A 19 4.37 27.26 -10.69
C GLN A 19 3.32 27.29 -9.57
N ARG A 20 3.38 28.27 -8.67
CA ARG A 20 2.40 28.49 -7.61
C ARG A 20 1.00 28.69 -8.20
N LEU A 21 0.81 29.64 -9.12
CA LEU A 21 -0.46 29.92 -9.78
C LEU A 21 -1.00 28.68 -10.51
N PHE A 22 -0.12 27.90 -11.12
CA PHE A 22 -0.52 26.64 -11.75
C PHE A 22 -1.09 25.66 -10.73
N LEU A 23 -0.45 25.47 -9.57
CA LEU A 23 -0.94 24.58 -8.51
C LEU A 23 -2.27 25.09 -7.91
N GLU A 24 -2.39 26.39 -7.68
CA GLU A 24 -3.64 27.02 -7.24
C GLU A 24 -4.77 26.81 -8.26
N SER A 25 -4.47 26.89 -9.56
CA SER A 25 -5.45 26.57 -10.63
C SER A 25 -5.89 25.11 -10.63
N LYS A 26 -5.09 24.21 -10.04
CA LYS A 26 -5.41 22.79 -9.85
C LYS A 26 -6.10 22.49 -8.53
N GLY A 27 -6.46 23.53 -7.75
CA GLY A 27 -7.22 23.40 -6.52
C GLY A 27 -6.37 23.20 -5.26
N TYR A 28 -5.05 23.39 -5.32
CA TYR A 28 -4.21 23.37 -4.11
C TYR A 28 -4.16 24.77 -3.49
N ASP A 29 -4.17 24.83 -2.15
CA ASP A 29 -3.91 26.05 -1.40
C ASP A 29 -2.41 26.11 -1.06
N VAL A 30 -1.69 27.11 -1.56
CA VAL A 30 -0.22 27.17 -1.47
C VAL A 30 0.20 28.36 -0.62
N VAL A 31 0.68 28.05 0.60
CA VAL A 31 1.34 29.02 1.49
C VAL A 31 2.83 29.01 1.19
N THR A 32 3.43 30.19 1.08
CA THR A 32 4.85 30.35 0.73
C THR A 32 5.61 31.07 1.82
N VAL A 33 6.83 30.62 2.11
CA VAL A 33 7.82 31.30 2.97
C VAL A 33 9.21 31.20 2.37
N SER A 34 10.08 32.14 2.75
CA SER A 34 11.42 32.27 2.17
C SER A 34 12.56 31.71 3.04
N ASN A 35 12.23 31.08 4.18
CA ASN A 35 13.25 30.57 5.11
C ASN A 35 12.74 29.43 5.98
N GLY A 36 13.68 28.66 6.55
CA GLY A 36 13.38 27.48 7.39
C GLY A 36 12.67 27.81 8.72
N PRO A 37 13.09 28.85 9.49
CA PRO A 37 12.43 29.21 10.75
C PRO A 37 10.94 29.48 10.57
N ASP A 38 10.53 30.30 9.60
CA ASP A 38 9.13 30.61 9.32
C ASP A 38 8.35 29.35 8.91
N ALA A 39 8.99 28.45 8.14
CA ALA A 39 8.39 27.19 7.78
C ALA A 39 8.08 26.30 9.00
N ILE A 40 9.01 26.23 9.96
CA ILE A 40 8.85 25.46 11.19
C ILE A 40 7.73 26.05 12.04
N ASP A 41 7.66 27.38 12.17
CA ASP A 41 6.62 28.04 12.97
C ASP A 41 5.24 27.85 12.31
N LEU A 42 5.11 27.96 11.01
CA LEU A 42 3.87 27.66 10.30
C LEU A 42 3.43 26.21 10.45
N CYS A 43 4.35 25.26 10.43
CA CYS A 43 4.03 23.84 10.68
C CYS A 43 3.54 23.58 12.10
N ARG A 44 3.84 24.43 13.08
CA ARG A 44 3.26 24.36 14.45
C ARG A 44 1.85 24.93 14.52
N GLU A 45 1.57 25.97 13.74
CA GLU A 45 0.32 26.72 13.81
C GLU A 45 -0.77 26.16 12.91
N ARG A 46 -0.38 25.51 11.81
CA ARG A 46 -1.29 25.04 10.76
C ARG A 46 -0.99 23.61 10.35
N HIS A 47 -2.03 22.94 9.85
CA HIS A 47 -1.88 21.65 9.17
C HIS A 47 -1.56 21.88 7.70
N PHE A 48 -0.58 21.11 7.20
CA PHE A 48 -0.26 20.99 5.78
C PHE A 48 -0.32 19.52 5.36
N ASP A 49 -0.71 19.27 4.13
CA ASP A 49 -0.76 17.94 3.54
C ASP A 49 0.59 17.54 2.93
N LEU A 50 1.39 18.55 2.53
CA LEU A 50 2.74 18.34 1.99
C LEU A 50 3.56 19.63 2.08
N VAL A 51 4.88 19.47 2.28
CA VAL A 51 5.87 20.56 2.24
C VAL A 51 6.78 20.39 1.03
N LEU A 52 6.90 21.43 0.20
CA LEU A 52 7.96 21.58 -0.81
C LEU A 52 9.07 22.42 -0.14
N LEU A 53 10.30 21.89 -0.09
CA LEU A 53 11.38 22.49 0.70
C LEU A 53 12.66 22.60 -0.11
N ASP A 54 13.11 23.83 -0.35
CA ASP A 54 14.43 24.04 -0.95
C ASP A 54 15.55 23.63 0.00
N GLU A 55 16.60 23.04 -0.55
CA GLU A 55 17.80 22.67 0.20
C GLU A 55 18.68 23.89 0.48
N GLN A 56 18.87 24.75 -0.50
CA GLN A 56 19.84 25.84 -0.44
C GLN A 56 19.17 27.13 0.01
N MET A 57 19.02 27.32 1.31
CA MET A 57 18.45 28.53 1.90
C MET A 57 19.45 29.20 2.84
N PRO A 58 19.45 30.57 2.92
CA PRO A 58 20.29 31.28 3.88
C PRO A 58 19.90 30.95 5.34
N GLY A 59 20.90 30.75 6.18
CA GLY A 59 20.72 30.48 7.61
C GLY A 59 20.47 29.02 7.90
N LEU A 60 19.23 28.59 8.05
CA LEU A 60 18.88 27.20 8.29
C LEU A 60 18.69 26.47 6.94
N SER A 61 19.50 25.42 6.71
CA SER A 61 19.42 24.63 5.47
C SER A 61 18.10 23.85 5.36
N GLY A 62 17.79 23.39 4.15
CA GLY A 62 16.62 22.54 3.92
C GLY A 62 16.68 21.23 4.74
N LEU A 63 17.83 20.57 4.83
CA LEU A 63 18.01 19.35 5.64
C LEU A 63 17.79 19.60 7.14
N GLU A 64 18.31 20.69 7.68
CA GLU A 64 18.08 21.04 9.09
C GLU A 64 16.61 21.39 9.36
N THR A 65 15.96 22.08 8.41
CA THR A 65 14.53 22.40 8.46
C THR A 65 13.69 21.13 8.41
N LEU A 66 13.99 20.22 7.48
CA LEU A 66 13.37 18.90 7.35
C LEU A 66 13.42 18.12 8.68
N GLN A 67 14.61 18.04 9.29
CA GLN A 67 14.81 17.34 10.54
C GLN A 67 13.89 17.86 11.64
N ARG A 68 13.77 19.19 11.79
CA ARG A 68 12.91 19.82 12.79
C ARG A 68 11.43 19.60 12.50
N ILE A 69 11.01 19.71 11.23
CA ILE A 69 9.63 19.39 10.82
C ILE A 69 9.30 17.92 11.11
N LYS A 70 10.19 16.99 10.79
CA LYS A 70 9.96 15.55 11.02
C LYS A 70 9.93 15.16 12.50
N VAL A 71 10.60 15.89 13.37
CA VAL A 71 10.48 15.69 14.84
C VAL A 71 9.06 16.03 15.32
N MET A 72 8.46 17.09 14.79
CA MET A 72 7.10 17.54 15.18
C MET A 72 6.01 16.75 14.43
N HIS A 73 6.21 16.49 13.16
CA HIS A 73 5.26 15.84 12.26
C HIS A 73 5.92 14.69 11.48
N PRO A 74 6.11 13.52 12.12
CA PRO A 74 6.85 12.41 11.50
C PRO A 74 6.22 11.88 10.18
N THR A 75 4.91 12.00 10.05
CA THR A 75 4.14 11.51 8.89
C THR A 75 3.95 12.55 7.78
N LEU A 76 4.18 13.85 8.05
CA LEU A 76 4.01 14.91 7.07
C LEU A 76 4.96 14.68 5.88
N PRO A 77 4.45 14.50 4.64
CA PRO A 77 5.30 14.34 3.49
C PRO A 77 6.09 15.62 3.21
N VAL A 78 7.41 15.48 3.06
CA VAL A 78 8.30 16.59 2.66
C VAL A 78 9.00 16.19 1.38
N VAL A 79 8.89 17.02 0.36
CA VAL A 79 9.55 16.87 -0.94
C VAL A 79 10.67 17.91 -1.00
N MET A 80 11.91 17.43 -1.15
CA MET A 80 13.04 18.32 -1.32
C MET A 80 13.08 18.87 -2.75
N VAL A 81 13.38 20.16 -2.88
CA VAL A 81 13.57 20.84 -4.18
C VAL A 81 14.99 21.38 -4.18
N THR A 82 15.85 20.93 -5.10
CA THR A 82 17.27 21.26 -5.06
C THR A 82 17.84 21.57 -6.43
N LYS A 83 18.89 22.38 -6.48
CA LYS A 83 19.68 22.68 -7.70
C LYS A 83 20.77 21.61 -7.96
N SER A 84 21.07 20.76 -6.98
CA SER A 84 22.20 19.83 -7.03
C SER A 84 21.74 18.39 -7.12
N GLU A 85 22.39 17.60 -7.96
CA GLU A 85 22.32 16.14 -8.02
C GLU A 85 23.39 15.50 -7.09
N GLU A 86 23.89 16.23 -6.09
CA GLU A 86 24.89 15.70 -5.18
C GLU A 86 24.34 14.50 -4.41
N GLU A 87 24.97 13.35 -4.64
CA GLU A 87 24.57 12.07 -4.11
C GLU A 87 24.55 12.07 -2.57
N ASP A 88 25.44 12.81 -1.93
CA ASP A 88 25.53 12.93 -0.48
C ASP A 88 24.33 13.64 0.14
N ILE A 89 23.85 14.73 -0.48
CA ILE A 89 22.65 15.44 -0.02
C ILE A 89 21.41 14.58 -0.18
N MET A 90 21.31 13.89 -1.31
CA MET A 90 20.21 12.95 -1.57
C MET A 90 20.19 11.80 -0.56
N ASN A 91 21.34 11.20 -0.27
CA ASN A 91 21.47 10.11 0.70
C ASN A 91 21.11 10.56 2.12
N GLN A 92 21.50 11.76 2.53
CA GLN A 92 21.13 12.34 3.82
C GLN A 92 19.61 12.60 3.89
N ALA A 93 19.03 13.18 2.86
CA ALA A 93 17.60 13.45 2.77
C ALA A 93 16.77 12.14 2.83
N ILE A 94 17.19 11.11 2.09
CA ILE A 94 16.58 9.78 2.14
C ILE A 94 16.68 9.19 3.56
N GLY A 95 17.83 9.31 4.22
CA GLY A 95 18.02 8.90 5.62
C GLY A 95 17.07 9.60 6.59
N GLN A 96 16.64 10.82 6.29
CA GLN A 96 15.66 11.61 7.04
C GLN A 96 14.20 11.38 6.61
N LYS A 97 13.93 10.36 5.80
CA LYS A 97 12.57 9.94 5.36
C LYS A 97 11.83 11.04 4.59
N ILE A 98 12.47 11.63 3.58
CA ILE A 98 11.75 12.46 2.60
C ILE A 98 10.74 11.62 1.82
N ALA A 99 9.68 12.26 1.35
CA ALA A 99 8.67 11.62 0.53
C ALA A 99 9.12 11.49 -0.94
N ASP A 100 9.79 12.54 -1.46
CA ASP A 100 10.33 12.58 -2.81
C ASP A 100 11.35 13.74 -2.93
N TYR A 101 12.01 13.88 -4.10
CA TYR A 101 12.83 15.05 -4.40
C TYR A 101 12.61 15.50 -5.85
N LEU A 102 12.83 16.80 -6.09
CA LEU A 102 12.70 17.45 -7.38
C LEU A 102 13.96 18.28 -7.67
N ILE A 103 14.42 18.26 -8.92
CA ILE A 103 15.62 19.00 -9.34
C ILE A 103 15.16 20.27 -10.05
N LYS A 104 15.72 21.43 -9.65
CA LYS A 104 15.49 22.72 -10.31
C LYS A 104 16.21 22.75 -11.70
N PRO A 105 15.59 23.26 -12.74
CA PRO A 105 14.30 23.97 -12.78
C PRO A 105 13.09 23.02 -12.74
N VAL A 106 12.19 23.23 -11.78
CA VAL A 106 11.02 22.36 -11.60
C VAL A 106 9.92 22.68 -12.60
N ASN A 107 9.46 21.65 -13.31
CA ASN A 107 8.31 21.73 -14.19
C ASN A 107 7.02 21.65 -13.36
N PRO A 108 6.02 22.56 -13.58
CA PRO A 108 4.76 22.55 -12.84
C PRO A 108 4.03 21.20 -12.89
N ASN A 109 4.05 20.49 -14.02
CA ASN A 109 3.44 19.17 -14.14
C ASN A 109 4.18 18.10 -13.31
N GLN A 110 5.50 18.21 -13.19
CA GLN A 110 6.30 17.31 -12.35
C GLN A 110 5.95 17.48 -10.86
N ILE A 111 5.83 18.75 -10.42
CA ILE A 111 5.36 19.06 -9.07
C ILE A 111 3.97 18.46 -8.86
N LEU A 112 3.03 18.69 -9.78
CA LEU A 112 1.67 18.17 -9.66
C LEU A 112 1.61 16.63 -9.55
N LEU A 113 2.43 15.91 -10.32
CA LEU A 113 2.52 14.46 -10.23
C LEU A 113 3.05 14.00 -8.87
N THR A 114 4.10 14.65 -8.37
CA THR A 114 4.67 14.38 -7.04
C THR A 114 3.65 14.66 -5.93
N LEU A 115 2.88 15.74 -6.01
CA LEU A 115 1.80 16.06 -5.07
C LEU A 115 0.73 14.96 -5.07
N LYS A 116 0.22 14.60 -6.24
CA LYS A 116 -0.79 13.53 -6.35
C LYS A 116 -0.31 12.22 -5.75
N LYS A 117 0.93 11.82 -6.07
CA LYS A 117 1.54 10.59 -5.54
C LYS A 117 1.63 10.57 -4.01
N ASN A 118 1.93 11.73 -3.38
CA ASN A 118 2.21 11.78 -1.95
C ASN A 118 1.01 12.19 -1.08
N ILE A 119 0.08 12.99 -1.61
CA ILE A 119 -1.13 13.40 -0.89
C ILE A 119 -2.26 12.39 -1.06
N HIS A 120 -2.47 11.85 -2.26
CA HIS A 120 -3.56 10.94 -2.59
C HIS A 120 -3.10 9.49 -2.76
N ARG A 121 -2.01 9.11 -2.11
CA ARG A 121 -1.41 7.77 -2.24
C ARG A 121 -2.39 6.68 -1.85
N GLU A 122 -3.04 6.82 -0.71
CA GLU A 122 -4.00 5.83 -0.21
C GLU A 122 -5.21 5.68 -1.14
N GLU A 123 -5.72 6.80 -1.69
CA GLU A 123 -6.83 6.79 -2.65
C GLU A 123 -6.43 6.07 -3.94
N ILE A 124 -5.24 6.36 -4.47
CA ILE A 124 -4.71 5.74 -5.69
C ILE A 124 -4.47 4.23 -5.47
N GLU A 125 -3.86 3.83 -4.36
CA GLU A 125 -3.64 2.43 -4.02
C GLU A 125 -4.97 1.68 -3.88
N THR A 126 -5.98 2.32 -3.28
CA THR A 126 -7.35 1.79 -3.18
C THR A 126 -8.00 1.59 -4.55
N GLU A 127 -7.96 2.60 -5.43
CA GLU A 127 -8.52 2.52 -6.79
C GLU A 127 -7.84 1.43 -7.62
N VAL A 128 -6.51 1.31 -7.53
CA VAL A 128 -5.74 0.27 -8.22
C VAL A 128 -6.16 -1.12 -7.72
N THR A 129 -6.24 -1.31 -6.41
CA THR A 129 -6.64 -2.59 -5.78
C THR A 129 -8.07 -2.98 -6.20
N GLN A 130 -9.00 -2.04 -6.17
CA GLN A 130 -10.38 -2.27 -6.61
C GLN A 130 -10.46 -2.65 -8.09
N THR A 131 -9.72 -1.96 -8.95
CA THR A 131 -9.66 -2.24 -10.39
C THR A 131 -9.08 -3.63 -10.66
N GLN A 132 -8.02 -4.01 -9.96
CA GLN A 132 -7.40 -5.34 -10.08
C GLN A 132 -8.35 -6.45 -9.63
N TYR A 133 -9.07 -6.26 -8.51
CA TYR A 133 -10.08 -7.22 -8.06
C TYR A 133 -11.21 -7.36 -9.09
N GLN A 134 -11.72 -6.25 -9.62
CA GLN A 134 -12.79 -6.26 -10.62
C GLN A 134 -12.39 -7.05 -11.88
N GLN A 135 -11.14 -6.94 -12.33
CA GLN A 135 -10.61 -7.72 -13.44
C GLN A 135 -10.54 -9.21 -13.12
N GLN A 136 -10.19 -9.57 -11.87
CA GLN A 136 -10.08 -10.97 -11.46
C GLN A 136 -11.42 -11.58 -11.02
N PHE A 137 -12.41 -10.78 -10.73
CA PHE A 137 -13.72 -11.24 -10.23
C PHE A 137 -14.34 -12.34 -11.11
N GLN A 138 -14.41 -12.11 -12.42
CA GLN A 138 -14.96 -13.08 -13.36
C GLN A 138 -14.12 -14.36 -13.44
N GLN A 139 -12.80 -14.25 -13.37
CA GLN A 139 -11.90 -15.40 -13.39
C GLN A 139 -12.09 -16.28 -12.15
N ILE A 140 -12.22 -15.67 -10.98
CA ILE A 140 -12.48 -16.39 -9.72
C ILE A 140 -13.84 -17.09 -9.77
N ALA A 141 -14.88 -16.42 -10.27
CA ALA A 141 -16.22 -17.01 -10.43
C ALA A 141 -16.19 -18.24 -11.35
N MET A 142 -15.50 -18.15 -12.49
CA MET A 142 -15.31 -19.30 -13.40
C MET A 142 -14.56 -20.44 -12.71
N GLN A 143 -13.49 -20.13 -11.97
CA GLN A 143 -12.72 -21.14 -11.24
C GLN A 143 -13.57 -21.85 -10.18
N ILE A 144 -14.44 -21.14 -9.45
CA ILE A 144 -15.36 -21.74 -8.49
C ILE A 144 -16.27 -22.78 -9.17
N MET A 145 -16.76 -22.47 -10.36
CA MET A 145 -17.62 -23.37 -11.15
C MET A 145 -16.88 -24.61 -11.69
N ASP A 146 -15.58 -24.44 -12.00
CA ASP A 146 -14.75 -25.49 -12.59
C ASP A 146 -13.99 -26.34 -11.58
N CYS A 147 -14.09 -26.07 -10.28
CA CYS A 147 -13.43 -26.85 -9.23
C CYS A 147 -13.90 -28.32 -9.23
N ARG A 148 -12.97 -29.24 -9.48
CA ARG A 148 -13.22 -30.69 -9.53
C ARG A 148 -12.42 -31.47 -8.50
N THR A 149 -11.27 -30.93 -8.08
CA THR A 149 -10.36 -31.51 -7.10
C THR A 149 -10.30 -30.67 -5.83
N TRP A 150 -9.83 -31.25 -4.74
CA TRP A 150 -9.62 -30.48 -3.51
C TRP A 150 -8.50 -29.43 -3.68
N GLN A 151 -7.51 -29.68 -4.57
CA GLN A 151 -6.45 -28.74 -4.91
C GLN A 151 -7.01 -27.48 -5.59
N ASP A 152 -7.98 -27.64 -6.50
CA ASP A 152 -8.64 -26.50 -7.15
C ASP A 152 -9.30 -25.60 -6.10
N TRP A 153 -9.98 -26.19 -5.12
CA TRP A 153 -10.58 -25.44 -4.02
C TRP A 153 -9.56 -24.70 -3.16
N VAL A 154 -8.40 -25.31 -2.89
CA VAL A 154 -7.32 -24.62 -2.16
C VAL A 154 -6.85 -23.40 -2.92
N GLU A 155 -6.65 -23.48 -4.23
CA GLU A 155 -6.21 -22.34 -5.04
C GLU A 155 -7.28 -21.23 -5.11
N VAL A 156 -8.55 -21.57 -5.20
CA VAL A 156 -9.65 -20.61 -5.12
C VAL A 156 -9.66 -19.90 -3.75
N TYR A 157 -9.57 -20.65 -2.65
CA TYR A 157 -9.57 -20.05 -1.32
C TYR A 157 -8.36 -19.19 -1.05
N LYS A 158 -7.16 -19.52 -1.54
CA LYS A 158 -5.98 -18.65 -1.47
C LYS A 158 -6.24 -17.30 -2.11
N LYS A 159 -6.87 -17.26 -3.29
CA LYS A 159 -7.23 -16.02 -3.97
C LYS A 159 -8.28 -15.21 -3.20
N LEU A 160 -9.31 -15.87 -2.68
CA LEU A 160 -10.35 -15.20 -1.90
C LEU A 160 -9.80 -14.59 -0.60
N VAL A 161 -8.88 -15.29 0.08
CA VAL A 161 -8.20 -14.78 1.28
C VAL A 161 -7.24 -13.64 0.94
N HIS A 162 -6.49 -13.75 -0.17
CA HIS A 162 -5.65 -12.65 -0.64
C HIS A 162 -6.47 -11.38 -0.84
N TRP A 163 -7.60 -11.45 -1.56
CA TRP A 163 -8.45 -10.30 -1.79
C TRP A 163 -9.16 -9.79 -0.53
N GLU A 164 -9.44 -10.67 0.44
CA GLU A 164 -9.98 -10.25 1.74
C GLU A 164 -8.98 -9.38 2.51
N LEU A 165 -7.69 -9.71 2.45
CA LEU A 165 -6.64 -8.92 3.06
C LEU A 165 -6.42 -7.58 2.33
N GLU A 166 -6.34 -7.62 0.99
CA GLU A 166 -6.12 -6.42 0.17
C GLU A 166 -7.28 -5.41 0.26
N LEU A 167 -8.52 -5.90 0.33
CA LEU A 167 -9.71 -5.05 0.41
C LEU A 167 -10.13 -4.71 1.86
N SER A 168 -9.43 -5.24 2.87
CA SER A 168 -9.81 -5.05 4.28
C SER A 168 -9.74 -3.60 4.75
N SER A 169 -8.90 -2.78 4.11
CA SER A 169 -8.76 -1.35 4.39
C SER A 169 -9.77 -0.47 3.64
N THR A 170 -10.58 -1.07 2.77
CA THR A 170 -11.48 -0.34 1.87
C THR A 170 -12.94 -0.58 2.24
N ASP A 171 -13.63 0.46 2.65
CA ASP A 171 -15.10 0.41 2.80
C ASP A 171 -15.75 0.62 1.42
N SER A 172 -15.84 -0.44 0.63
CA SER A 172 -16.28 -0.35 -0.76
C SER A 172 -17.27 -1.44 -1.16
N SER A 173 -18.02 -1.19 -2.24
CA SER A 173 -18.88 -2.18 -2.89
C SER A 173 -18.13 -3.46 -3.30
N MET A 174 -16.80 -3.39 -3.44
CA MET A 174 -15.95 -4.55 -3.77
C MET A 174 -15.88 -5.56 -2.62
N THR A 175 -15.93 -5.09 -1.37
CA THR A 175 -15.99 -5.96 -0.19
C THR A 175 -17.26 -6.79 -0.17
N ASP A 176 -18.40 -6.20 -0.54
CA ASP A 176 -19.67 -6.93 -0.66
C ASP A 176 -19.64 -7.97 -1.79
N MET A 177 -19.06 -7.62 -2.93
CA MET A 177 -18.87 -8.57 -4.04
C MET A 177 -17.98 -9.75 -3.64
N LEU A 178 -16.88 -9.49 -2.92
CA LEU A 178 -15.99 -10.54 -2.40
C LEU A 178 -16.74 -11.46 -1.41
N ARG A 179 -17.54 -10.88 -0.53
CA ARG A 179 -18.36 -11.64 0.42
C ARG A 179 -19.30 -12.60 -0.31
N MET A 180 -19.99 -12.12 -1.35
CA MET A 180 -20.87 -12.96 -2.17
C MET A 180 -20.08 -14.10 -2.84
N GLN A 181 -18.89 -13.83 -3.40
CA GLN A 181 -18.04 -14.88 -3.97
C GLN A 181 -17.59 -15.92 -2.94
N LYS A 182 -17.25 -15.48 -1.71
CA LYS A 182 -16.90 -16.40 -0.61
C LYS A 182 -18.08 -17.28 -0.22
N GLU A 183 -19.28 -16.73 -0.18
CA GLU A 183 -20.50 -17.50 0.10
C GLU A 183 -20.74 -18.55 -1.00
N GLU A 184 -20.61 -18.19 -2.27
CA GLU A 184 -20.73 -19.09 -3.40
C GLU A 184 -19.66 -20.21 -3.34
N ALA A 185 -18.40 -19.85 -3.09
CA ALA A 185 -17.32 -20.81 -2.90
C ALA A 185 -17.59 -21.77 -1.74
N ASN A 186 -18.08 -21.27 -0.60
CA ASN A 186 -18.43 -22.10 0.56
C ASN A 186 -19.54 -23.09 0.23
N LEU A 187 -20.59 -22.66 -0.48
CA LEU A 187 -21.67 -23.56 -0.92
C LEU A 187 -21.19 -24.61 -1.92
N GLY A 188 -20.34 -24.21 -2.86
CA GLY A 188 -19.73 -25.12 -3.84
C GLY A 188 -18.84 -26.15 -3.18
N PHE A 189 -17.94 -25.70 -2.28
CA PHE A 189 -17.04 -26.55 -1.52
C PHE A 189 -17.81 -27.52 -0.62
N ALA A 190 -18.85 -27.07 0.07
CA ALA A 190 -19.69 -27.95 0.90
C ALA A 190 -20.33 -29.09 0.09
N LYS A 191 -20.80 -28.80 -1.14
CA LYS A 191 -21.33 -29.84 -2.07
C LYS A 191 -20.22 -30.79 -2.49
N PHE A 192 -19.04 -30.28 -2.81
CA PHE A 192 -17.88 -31.07 -3.19
C PHE A 192 -17.45 -32.01 -2.04
N ILE A 193 -17.32 -31.50 -0.81
CA ILE A 193 -17.00 -32.30 0.37
C ILE A 193 -18.07 -33.40 0.57
N LYS A 194 -19.35 -33.04 0.55
CA LYS A 194 -20.45 -33.99 0.74
C LYS A 194 -20.38 -35.15 -0.26
N LYS A 195 -19.94 -34.90 -1.48
CA LYS A 195 -19.82 -35.91 -2.53
C LYS A 195 -18.62 -36.86 -2.31
N ASN A 196 -17.49 -36.34 -1.85
CA ASN A 196 -16.21 -37.06 -1.84
C ASN A 196 -15.79 -37.57 -0.46
N TYR A 197 -16.37 -37.07 0.62
CA TYR A 197 -15.91 -37.30 1.99
C TYR A 197 -15.94 -38.80 2.40
N LEU A 198 -17.01 -39.51 2.06
CA LEU A 198 -17.13 -40.91 2.43
C LEU A 198 -16.06 -41.78 1.73
N ASP A 199 -15.76 -41.48 0.47
CA ASP A 199 -14.73 -42.19 -0.28
C ASP A 199 -13.34 -41.89 0.29
N TRP A 200 -13.09 -40.67 0.71
CA TRP A 200 -11.84 -40.31 1.37
C TRP A 200 -11.67 -41.00 2.73
N VAL A 201 -12.73 -41.07 3.52
CA VAL A 201 -12.72 -41.78 4.80
C VAL A 201 -12.52 -43.30 4.62
N ALA A 202 -13.13 -43.88 3.60
CA ALA A 202 -12.94 -45.31 3.28
C ALA A 202 -11.49 -45.62 2.87
N GLN A 203 -10.73 -44.64 2.36
CA GLN A 203 -9.32 -44.77 2.00
C GLN A 203 -8.36 -44.47 3.16
N LEU A 204 -8.85 -44.22 4.38
CA LEU A 204 -8.06 -44.06 5.60
C LEU A 204 -7.41 -45.41 5.97
N ASN A 205 -6.23 -45.67 5.39
CA ASN A 205 -5.45 -46.86 5.71
C ASN A 205 -4.16 -46.43 6.42
N PRO A 206 -3.84 -47.02 7.60
CA PRO A 206 -2.67 -46.57 8.38
C PRO A 206 -1.32 -46.81 7.72
N THR A 207 -1.26 -47.53 6.60
CA THR A 207 -0.02 -47.96 5.94
C THR A 207 0.25 -47.38 4.55
N THR A 208 -0.71 -46.74 3.93
CA THR A 208 -0.54 -46.19 2.57
C THR A 208 -0.42 -44.69 2.58
N ALA A 209 0.59 -44.17 1.83
CA ALA A 209 0.69 -42.74 1.52
C ALA A 209 -0.65 -42.22 0.97
N THR A 210 -0.99 -41.03 1.38
CA THR A 210 -2.15 -40.30 0.89
C THR A 210 -2.13 -40.26 -0.64
N GLY A 211 -3.10 -40.94 -1.25
CA GLY A 211 -3.37 -40.81 -2.67
C GLY A 211 -3.88 -39.42 -3.01
N ASP A 212 -4.68 -39.29 -4.04
CA ASP A 212 -5.22 -38.01 -4.54
C ASP A 212 -6.37 -37.45 -3.64
N ARG A 213 -6.15 -37.44 -2.32
CA ARG A 213 -7.09 -36.91 -1.32
C ARG A 213 -6.42 -35.98 -0.31
N PRO A 214 -7.16 -35.04 0.32
CA PRO A 214 -6.61 -34.18 1.36
C PRO A 214 -6.27 -35.00 2.63
N ILE A 215 -5.34 -34.46 3.42
CA ILE A 215 -5.05 -34.98 4.77
C ILE A 215 -6.25 -34.66 5.65
N LEU A 216 -6.87 -35.68 6.23
CA LEU A 216 -7.99 -35.51 7.15
C LEU A 216 -7.49 -35.29 8.59
N SER A 217 -8.32 -34.66 9.43
CA SER A 217 -7.94 -34.30 10.81
C SER A 217 -7.32 -35.44 11.63
N PRO A 218 -7.79 -36.71 11.55
CA PRO A 218 -7.17 -37.82 12.29
C PRO A 218 -5.73 -38.13 11.87
N GLU A 219 -5.31 -37.70 10.67
CA GLU A 219 -3.99 -38.00 10.10
C GLU A 219 -2.97 -36.92 10.33
N ILE A 220 -3.40 -35.70 10.75
CA ILE A 220 -2.53 -34.51 10.87
C ILE A 220 -1.34 -34.80 11.78
N PHE A 221 -1.59 -35.41 12.96
CA PHE A 221 -0.51 -35.70 13.89
C PHE A 221 0.50 -36.66 13.30
N LYS A 222 0.04 -37.73 12.67
CA LYS A 222 0.89 -38.76 12.07
C LYS A 222 1.69 -38.24 10.88
N THR A 223 1.09 -37.41 10.03
CA THR A 223 1.67 -37.00 8.75
C THR A 223 2.45 -35.70 8.84
N LYS A 224 2.12 -34.80 9.77
CA LYS A 224 2.70 -33.47 9.88
C LYS A 224 3.45 -33.18 11.19
N VAL A 225 2.99 -33.76 12.33
CA VAL A 225 3.58 -33.42 13.64
C VAL A 225 4.65 -34.47 14.02
N PHE A 226 4.36 -35.75 13.95
CA PHE A 226 5.33 -36.79 14.37
C PHE A 226 6.65 -36.78 13.57
N PRO A 227 6.67 -36.53 12.25
CA PRO A 227 7.94 -36.40 11.54
C PRO A 227 8.84 -35.31 12.09
N LEU A 228 8.29 -34.15 12.49
CA LEU A 228 9.05 -33.04 13.09
C LEU A 228 9.66 -33.42 14.44
N LEU A 229 8.94 -34.22 15.25
CA LEU A 229 9.46 -34.71 16.55
C LEU A 229 10.61 -35.70 16.38
N SER A 230 10.60 -36.49 15.31
CA SER A 230 11.66 -37.45 15.01
C SER A 230 12.96 -36.80 14.52
N GLU A 231 12.87 -35.56 14.00
CA GLU A 231 14.03 -34.75 13.57
C GLU A 231 14.62 -33.89 14.70
N GLY A 232 14.10 -34.00 15.94
CA GLY A 232 14.64 -33.30 17.11
C GLY A 232 14.15 -31.87 17.28
N GLU A 233 13.21 -31.40 16.52
CA GLU A 233 12.53 -30.14 16.75
C GLU A 233 11.57 -30.26 17.95
N LYS A 234 11.79 -29.44 18.96
CA LYS A 234 10.83 -29.30 20.06
C LYS A 234 9.69 -28.42 19.59
N VAL A 235 8.49 -28.97 19.56
CA VAL A 235 7.24 -28.23 19.37
C VAL A 235 6.88 -27.46 20.63
#